data_00ceaa9630eb223bc05e08d582677a05
#
_entry.id   00ceaa9630eb223bc05e08d582677a05
#
_cell.length_a   1.000
_cell.length_b   1.000
_cell.length_c   1.000
_cell.angle_alpha   90.00
_cell.angle_beta   90.00
_cell.angle_gamma   90.00
#
_symmetry.space_group_name_H-M   'P 1'
#
loop_
_entity.id
_entity.type
_entity.pdbx_description
1 polymer ?
#
loop_
_entity_poly.entity_id
_entity_poly.type
_entity_poly.pdbx_seq_one_letter_code
_entity_poly.pdbx_strand_id
1 'polypeptide(L)'
;MDALLKEQLAEGESIIWQGVPEPFETLDKTNKKRFWITLAVCIAAAAALVVLYLANIKGEPKPAVLVIILVLCGFAPVRRFLYAAAVRKLRYLVTDRQLLIVSNEVKRVSLSRVKVCALRSDADGHLSFLAGAHALKARPSHWRDLALTGQPNTEPDEPVDSFAFYAVADKAGLRAVIRRVLPNVQM
;
A
#
# COMPACT_ATOMS: atom_id res chain seq x y z
N MET A 1 15.82 -2.32 -15.46
CA MET A 1 14.54 -1.66 -15.09
C MET A 1 13.84 -1.10 -16.30
N ASP A 2 14.55 -0.39 -17.20
CA ASP A 2 13.96 0.16 -18.43
C ASP A 2 13.49 -0.91 -19.44
N ALA A 3 14.07 -2.10 -19.41
CA ALA A 3 13.66 -3.23 -20.25
C ALA A 3 12.27 -3.77 -19.84
N LEU A 4 12.04 -3.96 -18.53
CA LEU A 4 10.74 -4.39 -17.99
C LEU A 4 9.63 -3.35 -18.27
N LEU A 5 9.98 -2.06 -18.26
CA LEU A 5 9.04 -0.99 -18.56
C LEU A 5 8.64 -0.98 -20.04
N LYS A 6 9.62 -1.15 -20.95
CA LYS A 6 9.35 -1.17 -22.40
C LYS A 6 8.47 -2.36 -22.81
N GLU A 7 8.64 -3.50 -22.15
CA GLU A 7 7.84 -4.71 -22.39
C GLU A 7 6.39 -4.59 -21.90
N GLN A 8 6.14 -3.70 -20.93
CA GLN A 8 4.82 -3.52 -20.32
C GLN A 8 3.98 -2.39 -20.91
N LEU A 9 4.59 -1.52 -21.72
CA LEU A 9 3.89 -0.47 -22.46
C LEU A 9 3.28 -1.06 -23.73
N ALA A 10 2.04 -0.70 -24.01
CA ALA A 10 1.39 -1.06 -25.26
C ALA A 10 2.07 -0.33 -26.44
N GLU A 11 1.95 -0.88 -27.63
CA GLU A 11 2.49 -0.25 -28.83
C GLU A 11 1.87 1.15 -29.02
N GLY A 12 2.73 2.17 -29.16
CA GLY A 12 2.35 3.58 -29.27
C GLY A 12 1.94 4.25 -27.95
N GLU A 13 2.07 3.58 -26.80
CA GLU A 13 1.79 4.18 -25.49
C GLU A 13 2.94 5.06 -25.03
N SER A 14 2.63 6.27 -24.53
CA SER A 14 3.62 7.26 -24.08
C SER A 14 3.52 7.53 -22.57
N ILE A 15 4.70 7.62 -21.93
CA ILE A 15 4.78 8.01 -20.51
C ILE A 15 4.64 9.53 -20.45
N ILE A 16 3.58 9.99 -19.76
CA ILE A 16 3.30 11.42 -19.55
C ILE A 16 4.00 11.94 -18.29
N TRP A 17 4.09 11.10 -17.27
CA TRP A 17 4.69 11.46 -15.98
C TRP A 17 5.25 10.23 -15.27
N GLN A 18 6.36 10.45 -14.55
CA GLN A 18 6.92 9.47 -13.63
C GLN A 18 7.27 10.10 -12.29
N GLY A 19 7.12 9.35 -11.23
CA GLY A 19 7.44 9.79 -9.88
C GLY A 19 7.88 8.65 -8.98
N VAL A 20 8.37 9.05 -7.81
CA VAL A 20 8.80 8.14 -6.74
C VAL A 20 8.12 8.59 -5.43
N PRO A 21 7.99 7.70 -4.45
CA PRO A 21 7.60 8.10 -3.11
C PRO A 21 8.60 9.10 -2.52
N GLU A 22 8.11 10.12 -1.80
CA GLU A 22 8.96 10.97 -0.99
C GLU A 22 9.51 10.17 0.21
N PRO A 23 10.66 10.56 0.76
CA PRO A 23 11.17 9.97 1.99
C PRO A 23 10.14 10.13 3.12
N PHE A 24 9.78 9.03 3.78
CA PHE A 24 8.87 9.03 4.92
C PHE A 24 9.41 8.14 6.04
N GLU A 25 9.03 8.44 7.27
CA GLU A 25 9.33 7.61 8.42
C GLU A 25 8.38 6.42 8.50
N THR A 26 8.89 5.28 9.00
CA THR A 26 8.06 4.07 9.19
C THR A 26 6.98 4.30 10.24
N LEU A 27 7.32 5.06 11.30
CA LEU A 27 6.44 5.40 12.42
C LEU A 27 6.12 6.91 12.43
N ASP A 28 5.65 7.44 11.31
CA ASP A 28 5.11 8.78 11.18
C ASP A 28 3.82 8.98 12.00
N LYS A 29 3.31 10.21 12.11
CA LYS A 29 2.10 10.54 12.88
C LYS A 29 0.90 9.70 12.43
N THR A 30 0.77 9.50 11.11
CA THR A 30 -0.32 8.75 10.49
C THR A 30 -0.30 7.26 10.89
N ASN A 31 0.88 6.66 10.99
CA ASN A 31 1.02 5.20 11.19
C ASN A 31 1.35 4.80 12.63
N LYS A 32 1.89 5.72 13.46
CA LYS A 32 2.34 5.45 14.83
C LYS A 32 1.23 4.86 15.71
N LYS A 33 0.06 5.48 15.73
CA LYS A 33 -1.09 5.00 16.54
C LYS A 33 -1.50 3.57 16.15
N ARG A 34 -1.60 3.31 14.85
CA ARG A 34 -1.96 1.98 14.33
C ARG A 34 -0.89 0.93 14.69
N PHE A 35 0.39 1.30 14.64
CA PHE A 35 1.48 0.41 15.04
C PHE A 35 1.36 0.00 16.51
N TRP A 36 1.23 0.97 17.41
CA TRP A 36 1.15 0.69 18.84
C TRP A 36 -0.10 -0.13 19.22
N ILE A 37 -1.24 0.14 18.60
CA ILE A 37 -2.45 -0.67 18.81
C ILE A 37 -2.20 -2.12 18.33
N THR A 38 -1.62 -2.29 17.14
CA THR A 38 -1.31 -3.63 16.63
C THR A 38 -0.34 -4.36 17.56
N LEU A 39 0.71 -3.69 18.04
CA LEU A 39 1.69 -4.27 18.94
C LEU A 39 1.03 -4.69 20.28
N ALA A 40 0.22 -3.83 20.89
CA ALA A 40 -0.48 -4.15 22.14
C ALA A 40 -1.42 -5.36 21.97
N VAL A 41 -2.18 -5.43 20.88
CA VAL A 41 -3.04 -6.58 20.56
C VAL A 41 -2.21 -7.86 20.37
N CYS A 42 -1.08 -7.78 19.67
CA CYS A 42 -0.20 -8.95 19.47
C CYS A 42 0.42 -9.43 20.79
N ILE A 43 0.83 -8.53 21.68
CA ILE A 43 1.35 -8.89 23.01
C ILE A 43 0.27 -9.56 23.83
N ALA A 44 -0.94 -8.99 23.89
CA ALA A 44 -2.06 -9.56 24.61
C ALA A 44 -2.45 -10.95 24.08
N ALA A 45 -2.50 -11.11 22.76
CA ALA A 45 -2.78 -12.40 22.12
C ALA A 45 -1.69 -13.44 22.43
N ALA A 46 -0.42 -13.05 22.36
CA ALA A 46 0.70 -13.94 22.70
C ALA A 46 0.62 -14.39 24.16
N ALA A 47 0.37 -13.46 25.08
CA ALA A 47 0.21 -13.79 26.50
C ALA A 47 -0.96 -14.76 26.74
N ALA A 48 -2.12 -14.49 26.13
CA ALA A 48 -3.28 -15.37 26.24
C ALA A 48 -3.00 -16.78 25.68
N LEU A 49 -2.36 -16.88 24.53
CA LEU A 49 -1.99 -18.18 23.93
C LEU A 49 -1.00 -18.96 24.78
N VAL A 50 0.01 -18.27 25.36
CA VAL A 50 0.96 -18.91 26.29
C VAL A 50 0.25 -19.42 27.53
N VAL A 51 -0.63 -18.62 28.17
CA VAL A 51 -1.40 -19.04 29.33
C VAL A 51 -2.28 -20.24 29.00
N LEU A 52 -3.02 -20.21 27.89
CA LEU A 52 -3.85 -21.32 27.44
C LEU A 52 -3.02 -22.57 27.16
N TYR A 53 -1.85 -22.44 26.54
CA TYR A 53 -0.96 -23.55 26.29
C TYR A 53 -0.50 -24.18 27.61
N LEU A 54 0.01 -23.37 28.56
CA LEU A 54 0.49 -23.86 29.84
C LEU A 54 -0.62 -24.49 30.71
N ALA A 55 -1.85 -23.96 30.64
CA ALA A 55 -2.99 -24.49 31.37
C ALA A 55 -3.49 -25.86 30.84
N ASN A 56 -3.27 -26.15 29.56
CA ASN A 56 -3.78 -27.38 28.93
C ASN A 56 -2.71 -28.46 28.68
N ILE A 57 -1.44 -28.16 28.93
CA ILE A 57 -0.36 -29.12 28.68
C ILE A 57 -0.35 -30.21 29.78
N LYS A 58 -0.25 -31.46 29.33
CA LYS A 58 -0.01 -32.61 30.21
C LYS A 58 1.48 -33.02 30.10
N GLY A 59 2.34 -32.39 30.88
CA GLY A 59 3.79 -32.64 30.88
C GLY A 59 4.62 -31.36 30.75
N GLU A 60 5.90 -31.50 30.40
CA GLU A 60 6.81 -30.36 30.29
C GLU A 60 6.50 -29.46 29.07
N PRO A 61 6.61 -28.12 29.24
CA PRO A 61 6.38 -27.19 28.12
C PRO A 61 7.41 -27.38 27.02
N LYS A 62 6.93 -27.53 25.78
CA LYS A 62 7.82 -27.64 24.61
C LYS A 62 8.24 -26.23 24.14
N PRO A 63 9.52 -25.86 24.20
CA PRO A 63 9.99 -24.52 23.83
C PRO A 63 9.66 -24.16 22.37
N ALA A 64 9.61 -25.15 21.47
CA ALA A 64 9.22 -24.94 20.07
C ALA A 64 7.83 -24.31 19.91
N VAL A 65 6.86 -24.72 20.74
CA VAL A 65 5.50 -24.16 20.68
C VAL A 65 5.48 -22.69 21.11
N LEU A 66 6.24 -22.34 22.16
CA LEU A 66 6.37 -20.96 22.62
C LEU A 66 7.01 -20.07 21.53
N VAL A 67 8.05 -20.56 20.86
CA VAL A 67 8.68 -19.86 19.71
C VAL A 67 7.68 -19.65 18.59
N ILE A 68 6.89 -20.64 18.23
CA ILE A 68 5.85 -20.52 17.18
C ILE A 68 4.84 -19.42 17.55
N ILE A 69 4.35 -19.41 18.79
CA ILE A 69 3.40 -18.38 19.25
C ILE A 69 4.02 -16.97 19.11
N LEU A 70 5.27 -16.79 19.56
CA LEU A 70 5.95 -15.50 19.48
C LEU A 70 6.19 -15.06 18.04
N VAL A 71 6.59 -15.97 17.14
CA VAL A 71 6.80 -15.67 15.71
C VAL A 71 5.50 -15.27 15.06
N LEU A 72 4.41 -16.01 15.27
CA LEU A 72 3.11 -15.71 14.68
C LEU A 72 2.58 -14.34 15.15
N CYS A 73 2.64 -14.07 16.46
CA CYS A 73 2.21 -12.80 17.01
C CYS A 73 3.13 -11.63 16.63
N GLY A 74 4.42 -11.85 16.49
CA GLY A 74 5.42 -10.84 16.10
C GLY A 74 5.36 -10.48 14.63
N PHE A 75 4.80 -11.34 13.78
CA PHE A 75 4.76 -11.11 12.33
C PHE A 75 3.99 -9.86 11.92
N ALA A 76 2.85 -9.58 12.56
CA ALA A 76 1.99 -8.44 12.21
C ALA A 76 2.66 -7.06 12.39
N PRO A 77 3.36 -6.74 13.49
CA PRO A 77 4.12 -5.49 13.60
C PRO A 77 5.32 -5.46 12.66
N VAL A 78 6.07 -6.57 12.48
CA VAL A 78 7.23 -6.64 11.58
C VAL A 78 6.82 -6.39 10.12
N ARG A 79 5.71 -6.93 9.68
CA ARG A 79 5.15 -6.73 8.34
C ARG A 79 5.01 -5.24 7.97
N ARG A 80 4.72 -4.35 8.93
CA ARG A 80 4.63 -2.90 8.69
C ARG A 80 5.95 -2.27 8.29
N PHE A 81 7.05 -2.71 8.91
CA PHE A 81 8.38 -2.25 8.53
C PHE A 81 8.76 -2.75 7.14
N LEU A 82 8.45 -4.01 6.84
CA LEU A 82 8.67 -4.58 5.51
C LEU A 82 7.86 -3.83 4.43
N TYR A 83 6.60 -3.51 4.69
CA TYR A 83 5.78 -2.74 3.77
C TYR A 83 6.31 -1.31 3.58
N ALA A 84 6.71 -0.63 4.64
CA ALA A 84 7.32 0.69 4.53
C ALA A 84 8.60 0.66 3.68
N ALA A 85 9.46 -0.34 3.87
CA ALA A 85 10.66 -0.53 3.08
C ALA A 85 10.36 -0.85 1.60
N ALA A 86 9.33 -1.65 1.34
CA ALA A 86 8.91 -2.00 -0.02
C ALA A 86 8.31 -0.79 -0.75
N VAL A 87 7.46 0.01 -0.08
CA VAL A 87 6.86 1.22 -0.68
C VAL A 87 7.93 2.23 -1.10
N ARG A 88 9.00 2.41 -0.32
CA ARG A 88 10.09 3.32 -0.68
C ARG A 88 10.79 2.98 -2.00
N LYS A 89 10.66 1.74 -2.47
CA LYS A 89 11.24 1.26 -3.72
C LYS A 89 10.30 1.35 -4.92
N LEU A 90 9.04 1.75 -4.70
CA LEU A 90 8.06 1.87 -5.76
C LEU A 90 8.42 2.99 -6.74
N ARG A 91 8.01 2.82 -7.98
CA ARG A 91 7.98 3.88 -8.99
C ARG A 91 6.56 3.99 -9.52
N TYR A 92 6.13 5.20 -9.71
CA TYR A 92 4.81 5.54 -10.20
C TYR A 92 4.92 6.09 -11.61
N LEU A 93 4.08 5.63 -12.51
CA LEU A 93 4.02 6.13 -13.87
C LEU A 93 2.57 6.39 -14.26
N VAL A 94 2.40 7.44 -15.03
CA VAL A 94 1.15 7.79 -15.69
C VAL A 94 1.42 7.86 -17.18
N THR A 95 0.69 7.07 -17.94
CA THR A 95 0.72 7.09 -19.40
C THR A 95 -0.54 7.75 -19.94
N ASP A 96 -0.66 7.84 -21.24
CA ASP A 96 -1.87 8.29 -21.93
C ASP A 96 -3.06 7.32 -21.80
N ARG A 97 -2.81 6.06 -21.35
CA ARG A 97 -3.83 5.00 -21.28
C ARG A 97 -4.01 4.37 -19.90
N GLN A 98 -2.96 4.37 -19.07
CA GLN A 98 -2.97 3.63 -17.81
C GLN A 98 -2.12 4.27 -16.70
N LEU A 99 -2.40 3.83 -15.48
CA LEU A 99 -1.62 4.12 -14.28
C LEU A 99 -0.80 2.86 -13.95
N LEU A 100 0.48 3.03 -13.62
CA LEU A 100 1.36 1.91 -13.29
C LEU A 100 2.07 2.14 -11.96
N ILE A 101 2.20 1.06 -11.19
CA ILE A 101 3.10 0.96 -10.06
C ILE A 101 4.12 -0.10 -10.37
N VAL A 102 5.38 0.30 -10.41
CA VAL A 102 6.52 -0.57 -10.72
C VAL A 102 7.27 -0.88 -9.44
N SER A 103 7.42 -2.16 -9.18
CA SER A 103 8.25 -2.75 -8.13
C SER A 103 8.99 -3.96 -8.71
N ASN A 104 9.03 -5.08 -8.01
CA ASN A 104 9.41 -6.37 -8.59
C ASN A 104 8.33 -6.89 -9.58
N GLU A 105 7.10 -6.43 -9.40
CA GLU A 105 5.95 -6.69 -10.26
C GLU A 105 5.40 -5.37 -10.77
N VAL A 106 4.79 -5.37 -11.95
CA VAL A 106 4.12 -4.19 -12.51
C VAL A 106 2.62 -4.32 -12.30
N LYS A 107 2.05 -3.40 -11.52
CA LYS A 107 0.61 -3.25 -11.38
C LYS A 107 0.13 -2.18 -12.32
N ARG A 108 -0.92 -2.47 -13.09
CA ARG A 108 -1.49 -1.56 -14.07
C ARG A 108 -3.00 -1.40 -13.92
N VAL A 109 -3.47 -0.21 -14.17
CA VAL A 109 -4.88 0.13 -14.17
C VAL A 109 -5.15 1.02 -15.38
N SER A 110 -6.08 0.63 -16.24
CA SER A 110 -6.52 1.48 -17.34
C SER A 110 -7.22 2.73 -16.81
N LEU A 111 -6.94 3.89 -17.39
CA LEU A 111 -7.59 5.15 -17.03
C LEU A 111 -9.13 5.09 -17.23
N SER A 112 -9.61 4.36 -18.23
CA SER A 112 -11.04 4.16 -18.48
C SER A 112 -11.78 3.45 -17.34
N ARG A 113 -11.08 2.65 -16.54
CA ARG A 113 -11.63 1.90 -15.40
C ARG A 113 -11.67 2.70 -14.10
N VAL A 114 -11.01 3.85 -14.06
CA VAL A 114 -10.98 4.73 -12.88
C VAL A 114 -12.25 5.57 -12.86
N LYS A 115 -13.27 5.13 -12.14
CA LYS A 115 -14.56 5.83 -12.03
C LYS A 115 -14.55 6.91 -10.95
N VAL A 116 -13.86 6.65 -9.85
CA VAL A 116 -13.72 7.58 -8.72
C VAL A 116 -12.27 7.66 -8.29
N CYS A 117 -11.79 8.88 -8.05
CA CYS A 117 -10.42 9.12 -7.61
C CYS A 117 -10.31 10.41 -6.82
N ALA A 118 -9.28 10.52 -6.00
CA ALA A 118 -8.98 11.74 -5.24
C ALA A 118 -7.49 11.92 -5.01
N LEU A 119 -7.08 13.18 -4.87
CA LEU A 119 -5.78 13.57 -4.34
C LEU A 119 -5.97 13.99 -2.88
N ARG A 120 -5.34 13.29 -1.96
CA ARG A 120 -5.47 13.53 -0.52
C ARG A 120 -4.10 13.57 0.16
N SER A 121 -4.01 14.41 1.20
CA SER A 121 -2.83 14.43 2.07
C SER A 121 -3.16 13.77 3.41
N ASP A 122 -2.17 13.09 3.98
CA ASP A 122 -2.24 12.53 5.32
C ASP A 122 -1.85 13.58 6.39
N ALA A 123 -1.81 13.17 7.67
CA ALA A 123 -1.45 14.04 8.79
C ALA A 123 0.02 14.49 8.78
N ASP A 124 0.86 13.84 8.00
CA ASP A 124 2.28 14.16 7.82
C ASP A 124 2.52 15.02 6.56
N GLY A 125 1.44 15.34 5.81
CA GLY A 125 1.50 16.16 4.61
C GLY A 125 1.92 15.41 3.35
N HIS A 126 1.98 14.07 3.40
CA HIS A 126 2.27 13.25 2.23
C HIS A 126 1.09 13.27 1.27
N LEU A 127 1.31 13.73 0.04
CA LEU A 127 0.29 13.69 -1.00
C LEU A 127 0.19 12.30 -1.61
N SER A 128 -1.03 11.78 -1.65
CA SER A 128 -1.33 10.48 -2.26
C SER A 128 -2.46 10.62 -3.26
N PHE A 129 -2.37 9.89 -4.37
CA PHE A 129 -3.46 9.70 -5.31
C PHE A 129 -4.14 8.37 -5.00
N LEU A 130 -5.46 8.41 -4.87
CA LEU A 130 -6.31 7.26 -4.55
C LEU A 130 -7.30 7.06 -5.68
N ALA A 131 -7.41 5.83 -6.18
CA ALA A 131 -8.39 5.45 -7.20
C ALA A 131 -9.20 4.25 -6.74
N GLY A 132 -10.52 4.33 -6.91
CA GLY A 132 -11.46 3.31 -6.50
C GLY A 132 -12.19 3.59 -5.20
N ALA A 133 -13.41 3.08 -5.09
CA ALA A 133 -14.31 3.36 -3.97
C ALA A 133 -13.72 2.90 -2.62
N HIS A 134 -13.08 1.74 -2.59
CA HIS A 134 -12.44 1.22 -1.38
C HIS A 134 -11.25 2.10 -0.95
N ALA A 135 -10.40 2.51 -1.89
CA ALA A 135 -9.26 3.37 -1.60
C ALA A 135 -9.68 4.72 -1.03
N LEU A 136 -10.77 5.31 -1.55
CA LEU A 136 -11.30 6.59 -1.06
C LEU A 136 -11.87 6.52 0.35
N LYS A 137 -12.44 5.38 0.75
CA LYS A 137 -12.96 5.14 2.10
C LYS A 137 -11.88 4.71 3.08
N ALA A 138 -10.73 4.29 2.60
CA ALA A 138 -9.65 3.82 3.44
C ALA A 138 -9.06 4.95 4.30
N ARG A 139 -8.74 4.62 5.56
CA ARG A 139 -8.04 5.55 6.45
C ARG A 139 -6.62 5.83 5.96
N PRO A 140 -6.05 7.03 6.18
CA PRO A 140 -4.70 7.37 5.74
C PRO A 140 -3.63 6.34 6.11
N SER A 141 -3.74 5.74 7.30
CA SER A 141 -2.82 4.67 7.74
C SER A 141 -2.89 3.37 6.91
N HIS A 142 -3.84 3.23 5.99
CA HIS A 142 -3.97 2.10 5.08
C HIS A 142 -3.48 2.43 3.65
N TRP A 143 -3.28 3.71 3.30
CA TRP A 143 -2.91 4.08 1.93
C TRP A 143 -1.55 3.50 1.52
N ARG A 144 -0.61 3.40 2.47
CA ARG A 144 0.69 2.73 2.25
C ARG A 144 0.52 1.25 1.90
N ASP A 145 -0.38 0.57 2.63
CA ASP A 145 -0.68 -0.83 2.37
C ASP A 145 -1.33 -0.99 0.98
N LEU A 146 -2.26 -0.08 0.61
CA LEU A 146 -2.93 -0.10 -0.69
C LEU A 146 -1.98 0.09 -1.88
N ALA A 147 -0.93 0.90 -1.73
CA ALA A 147 0.08 1.06 -2.79
C ALA A 147 0.78 -0.27 -3.13
N LEU A 148 0.94 -1.16 -2.13
CA LEU A 148 1.55 -2.47 -2.31
C LEU A 148 0.54 -3.56 -2.64
N THR A 149 -0.61 -3.58 -1.98
CA THR A 149 -1.57 -4.70 -2.01
C THR A 149 -2.82 -4.42 -2.81
N GLY A 150 -3.16 -3.14 -3.02
CA GLY A 150 -4.29 -2.74 -3.83
C GLY A 150 -4.17 -3.32 -5.24
N GLN A 151 -5.23 -3.95 -5.72
CA GLN A 151 -5.25 -4.62 -7.01
C GLN A 151 -6.29 -3.99 -7.93
N PRO A 152 -5.96 -3.82 -9.20
CA PRO A 152 -6.95 -3.50 -10.21
C PRO A 152 -7.86 -4.72 -10.40
N ASN A 153 -9.12 -4.49 -10.72
CA ASN A 153 -10.02 -5.55 -11.12
C ASN A 153 -9.51 -6.21 -12.40
N THR A 154 -9.65 -7.51 -12.49
CA THR A 154 -9.23 -8.30 -13.67
C THR A 154 -10.28 -8.30 -14.77
N GLU A 155 -11.56 -8.14 -14.42
CA GLU A 155 -12.65 -8.10 -15.37
C GLU A 155 -12.62 -6.80 -16.19
N PRO A 156 -12.77 -6.89 -17.54
CA PRO A 156 -12.61 -5.73 -18.43
C PRO A 156 -13.50 -4.55 -18.12
N ASP A 157 -14.75 -4.80 -17.71
CA ASP A 157 -15.80 -3.78 -17.56
C ASP A 157 -15.96 -3.30 -16.10
N GLU A 158 -15.32 -3.97 -15.14
CA GLU A 158 -15.42 -3.58 -13.75
C GLU A 158 -14.56 -2.35 -13.40
N PRO A 159 -15.10 -1.40 -12.62
CA PRO A 159 -14.32 -0.26 -12.16
C PRO A 159 -13.22 -0.71 -11.19
N VAL A 160 -12.13 0.04 -11.14
CA VAL A 160 -11.05 -0.18 -10.17
C VAL A 160 -11.58 0.08 -8.76
N ASP A 161 -11.38 -0.88 -7.85
CA ASP A 161 -11.84 -0.77 -6.46
C ASP A 161 -10.78 -0.17 -5.53
N SER A 162 -9.52 -0.55 -5.68
CA SER A 162 -8.43 -0.01 -4.85
C SER A 162 -7.09 0.09 -5.59
N PHE A 163 -6.58 1.31 -5.70
CA PHE A 163 -5.27 1.61 -6.27
C PHE A 163 -4.75 2.91 -5.65
N ALA A 164 -3.47 3.00 -5.31
CA ALA A 164 -2.92 4.18 -4.67
C ALA A 164 -1.46 4.46 -5.08
N PHE A 165 -1.15 5.71 -5.43
CA PHE A 165 0.21 6.26 -5.37
C PHE A 165 0.37 6.92 -4.00
N TYR A 166 1.17 6.32 -3.11
CA TYR A 166 1.37 6.83 -1.76
C TYR A 166 2.59 7.75 -1.68
N ALA A 167 2.43 8.87 -0.94
CA ALA A 167 3.51 9.79 -0.58
C ALA A 167 4.36 10.25 -1.78
N VAL A 168 3.74 10.82 -2.81
CA VAL A 168 4.43 11.18 -4.05
C VAL A 168 5.34 12.39 -3.87
N ALA A 169 6.61 12.27 -4.27
CA ALA A 169 7.61 13.32 -4.12
C ALA A 169 7.30 14.55 -5.00
N ASP A 170 6.99 14.35 -6.26
CA ASP A 170 6.59 15.42 -7.17
C ASP A 170 5.09 15.72 -7.06
N LYS A 171 4.72 16.46 -6.02
CA LYS A 171 3.32 16.81 -5.72
C LYS A 171 2.70 17.70 -6.82
N ALA A 172 3.48 18.60 -7.39
CA ALA A 172 3.02 19.52 -8.43
C ALA A 172 2.78 18.81 -9.76
N GLY A 173 3.76 18.03 -10.20
CA GLY A 173 3.65 17.24 -11.43
C GLY A 173 2.50 16.21 -11.35
N LEU A 174 2.36 15.52 -10.21
CA LEU A 174 1.25 14.59 -10.01
C LEU A 174 -0.11 15.30 -10.15
N ARG A 175 -0.30 16.46 -9.48
CA ARG A 175 -1.56 17.22 -9.58
C ARG A 175 -1.87 17.65 -11.00
N ALA A 176 -0.86 18.13 -11.73
CA ALA A 176 -1.02 18.59 -13.11
C ALA A 176 -1.42 17.44 -14.04
N VAL A 177 -0.71 16.30 -13.95
CA VAL A 177 -0.97 15.17 -14.84
C VAL A 177 -2.30 14.50 -14.52
N ILE A 178 -2.63 14.29 -13.24
CA ILE A 178 -3.91 13.64 -12.84
C ILE A 178 -5.10 14.49 -13.27
N ARG A 179 -5.05 15.81 -13.13
CA ARG A 179 -6.10 16.71 -13.66
C ARG A 179 -6.28 16.60 -15.17
N ARG A 180 -5.19 16.39 -15.89
CA ARG A 180 -5.20 16.25 -17.35
C ARG A 180 -5.82 14.92 -17.79
N VAL A 181 -5.43 13.81 -17.15
CA VAL A 181 -5.86 12.46 -17.58
C VAL A 181 -7.16 12.00 -16.92
N LEU A 182 -7.50 12.54 -15.74
CA LEU A 182 -8.70 12.24 -14.95
C LEU A 182 -9.37 13.54 -14.49
N PRO A 183 -10.13 14.22 -15.36
CA PRO A 183 -10.70 15.54 -15.06
C PRO A 183 -11.68 15.55 -13.87
N ASN A 184 -12.27 14.41 -13.51
CA ASN A 184 -13.22 14.25 -12.40
C ASN A 184 -12.55 13.96 -11.04
N VAL A 185 -11.25 14.20 -10.89
CA VAL A 185 -10.53 13.97 -9.64
C VAL A 185 -11.05 14.89 -8.54
N GLN A 186 -11.33 14.31 -7.36
CA GLN A 186 -11.61 15.07 -6.14
C GLN A 186 -10.29 15.53 -5.50
N MET A 187 -10.28 16.77 -4.97
CA MET A 187 -9.09 17.36 -4.34
C MET A 187 -9.32 17.67 -2.88
#